data_a52d1b2d6d6be4de3e3b5452086f27a1
#
_entry.id   a52d1b2d6d6be4de3e3b5452086f27a1
#
_cell.length_a   1.000
_cell.length_b   1.000
_cell.length_c   1.000
_cell.angle_alpha   90.00
_cell.angle_beta   90.00
_cell.angle_gamma   90.00
#
_symmetry.space_group_name_H-M   'P 1'
#
loop_
_entity.id
_entity.type
_entity.pdbx_description
1 polymer ?
#
loop_
_entity_poly.entity_id
_entity_poly.type
_entity_poly.pdbx_seq_one_letter_code
_entity_poly.pdbx_strand_id
1 'polypeptide(L)'
;MNDMAEARLVCLDMDRVLVDHLSTWQFVYDRLGISNDESFELYNQGLLDEWDWIKLDIALIKESRKDGPPVLDSELRGLMEGMPMMTYWKDLIGNLLDEGFHVAIVSGGLQQTARDIAAQFPSNVPWRRRWGGIDRFTAKRFGQGNDTLLHVFTNGWLLGLPTGDGDHHLADFGRYQVQMDGKGSVVKMLQRRLGVTKENTASVGDSAGDISMFQQSGLP
;
A
#
# COMPACT_ATOMS: atom_id res chain seq x y z
N MET A 1 22.93 -24.65 21.30
CA MET A 1 21.95 -24.55 20.19
C MET A 1 21.21 -23.26 20.45
N ASN A 2 21.49 -22.21 19.66
CA ASN A 2 20.66 -20.97 19.72
C ASN A 2 19.30 -21.36 19.22
N ASP A 3 18.31 -21.31 20.10
CA ASP A 3 16.90 -21.32 19.75
C ASP A 3 16.64 -19.99 19.00
N MET A 4 16.90 -19.98 17.68
CA MET A 4 16.46 -18.86 16.86
C MET A 4 14.94 -18.91 16.88
N ALA A 5 14.33 -17.94 17.56
CA ALA A 5 12.89 -17.81 17.53
C ALA A 5 12.41 -17.89 16.08
N GLU A 6 11.45 -18.77 15.83
CA GLU A 6 10.92 -18.98 14.49
C GLU A 6 10.28 -17.67 13.97
N ALA A 7 10.67 -17.25 12.76
CA ALA A 7 10.17 -16.01 12.19
C ALA A 7 8.65 -16.07 12.02
N ARG A 8 7.96 -14.99 12.36
CA ARG A 8 6.50 -14.86 12.33
C ARG A 8 6.10 -13.67 11.45
N LEU A 9 5.03 -13.80 10.69
CA LEU A 9 4.54 -12.80 9.74
C LEU A 9 3.09 -12.46 10.00
N VAL A 10 2.75 -11.17 10.04
CA VAL A 10 1.38 -10.67 10.05
C VAL A 10 1.16 -9.80 8.82
N CYS A 11 0.21 -10.17 7.97
CA CYS A 11 -0.20 -9.43 6.80
C CYS A 11 -1.51 -8.68 7.09
N LEU A 12 -1.50 -7.38 6.90
CA LEU A 12 -2.63 -6.50 7.15
C LEU A 12 -3.08 -5.88 5.83
N ASP A 13 -4.37 -5.93 5.53
CA ASP A 13 -4.93 -4.99 4.58
C ASP A 13 -4.88 -3.56 5.15
N MET A 14 -5.09 -2.56 4.34
CA MET A 14 -5.04 -1.17 4.75
C MET A 14 -6.42 -0.54 4.86
N ASP A 15 -7.17 -0.54 3.78
CA ASP A 15 -8.49 0.07 3.71
C ASP A 15 -9.46 -0.76 4.59
N ARG A 16 -10.21 -0.10 5.48
CA ARG A 16 -11.11 -0.70 6.51
C ARG A 16 -10.44 -1.62 7.53
N VAL A 17 -9.11 -1.73 7.53
CA VAL A 17 -8.33 -2.47 8.53
C VAL A 17 -7.42 -1.54 9.35
N LEU A 18 -6.68 -0.66 8.69
CA LEU A 18 -5.83 0.36 9.31
C LEU A 18 -6.43 1.77 9.13
N VAL A 19 -7.08 1.99 8.00
CA VAL A 19 -7.79 3.22 7.63
C VAL A 19 -9.29 3.00 7.83
N ASP A 20 -9.94 3.92 8.54
CA ASP A 20 -11.40 3.90 8.78
C ASP A 20 -12.14 4.56 7.62
N HIS A 21 -11.91 4.08 6.41
CA HIS A 21 -12.56 4.52 5.19
C HIS A 21 -12.67 3.36 4.20
N LEU A 22 -13.68 3.42 3.32
CA LEU A 22 -13.96 2.35 2.35
C LEU A 22 -12.77 2.09 1.43
N SER A 23 -12.14 3.14 0.95
CA SER A 23 -10.95 3.09 0.10
C SER A 23 -10.15 4.39 0.22
N THR A 24 -8.84 4.30 0.29
CA THR A 24 -7.96 5.46 0.25
C THR A 24 -8.03 6.20 -1.09
N TRP A 25 -8.33 5.52 -2.20
CA TRP A 25 -8.62 6.14 -3.49
C TRP A 25 -9.92 6.93 -3.44
N GLN A 26 -11.00 6.34 -2.94
CA GLN A 26 -12.29 6.99 -2.80
C GLN A 26 -12.21 8.26 -1.96
N PHE A 27 -11.41 8.25 -0.88
CA PHE A 27 -11.17 9.42 -0.05
C PHE A 27 -10.62 10.61 -0.83
N VAL A 28 -9.72 10.37 -1.79
CA VAL A 28 -9.20 11.40 -2.68
C VAL A 28 -10.25 11.84 -3.70
N TYR A 29 -11.00 10.90 -4.28
CA TYR A 29 -12.07 11.23 -5.25
C TYR A 29 -13.15 12.11 -4.64
N ASP A 30 -13.60 11.77 -3.43
CA ASP A 30 -14.61 12.55 -2.71
C ASP A 30 -14.16 14.00 -2.51
N ARG A 31 -12.90 14.21 -2.20
CA ARG A 31 -12.34 15.56 -2.01
C ARG A 31 -12.10 16.34 -3.30
N LEU A 32 -11.90 15.65 -4.39
CA LEU A 32 -11.82 16.24 -5.73
C LEU A 32 -13.21 16.46 -6.34
N GLY A 33 -14.27 15.86 -5.75
CA GLY A 33 -15.63 15.89 -6.31
C GLY A 33 -15.74 15.10 -7.62
N ILE A 34 -14.99 14.00 -7.74
CA ILE A 34 -14.98 13.10 -8.90
C ILE A 34 -15.48 11.71 -8.50
N SER A 35 -15.91 10.91 -9.48
CA SER A 35 -16.29 9.51 -9.29
C SER A 35 -15.59 8.64 -10.33
N ASN A 36 -15.18 7.44 -9.92
CA ASN A 36 -14.65 6.41 -10.80
C ASN A 36 -15.65 5.27 -11.07
N ASP A 37 -16.95 5.50 -10.86
CA ASP A 37 -18.01 4.49 -10.97
C ASP A 37 -18.00 3.79 -12.35
N GLU A 38 -17.72 4.55 -13.42
CA GLU A 38 -17.66 3.97 -14.77
C GLU A 38 -16.51 2.98 -14.93
N SER A 39 -15.30 3.33 -14.49
CA SER A 39 -14.14 2.44 -14.56
C SER A 39 -14.29 1.24 -13.61
N PHE A 40 -14.90 1.45 -12.45
CA PHE A 40 -15.21 0.38 -11.50
C PHE A 40 -16.20 -0.63 -12.10
N GLU A 41 -17.24 -0.17 -12.78
CA GLU A 41 -18.21 -1.05 -13.45
C GLU A 41 -17.54 -1.84 -14.59
N LEU A 42 -16.69 -1.22 -15.40
CA LEU A 42 -15.92 -1.91 -16.44
C LEU A 42 -15.00 -3.00 -15.85
N TYR A 43 -14.38 -2.72 -14.73
CA TYR A 43 -13.58 -3.70 -14.01
C TYR A 43 -14.44 -4.90 -13.53
N ASN A 44 -15.58 -4.63 -12.92
CA ASN A 44 -16.49 -5.68 -12.43
C ASN A 44 -17.03 -6.57 -13.56
N GLN A 45 -17.20 -6.01 -14.76
CA GLN A 45 -17.60 -6.76 -15.95
C GLN A 45 -16.43 -7.52 -16.60
N GLY A 46 -15.20 -7.40 -16.09
CA GLY A 46 -14.01 -8.03 -16.66
C GLY A 46 -13.57 -7.40 -18.00
N LEU A 47 -14.04 -6.20 -18.31
CA LEU A 47 -13.68 -5.43 -19.51
C LEU A 47 -12.44 -4.54 -19.32
N LEU A 48 -11.99 -4.42 -18.08
CA LEU A 48 -10.84 -3.61 -17.69
C LEU A 48 -9.98 -4.41 -16.72
N ASP A 49 -8.69 -4.46 -16.95
CA ASP A 49 -7.75 -5.01 -15.98
C ASP A 49 -7.34 -3.92 -14.96
N GLU A 50 -6.76 -4.34 -13.85
CA GLU A 50 -6.39 -3.43 -12.76
C GLU A 50 -5.29 -2.44 -13.15
N TRP A 51 -4.41 -2.81 -14.09
CA TRP A 51 -3.37 -1.92 -14.58
C TRP A 51 -3.96 -0.76 -15.38
N ASP A 52 -4.90 -1.06 -16.27
CA ASP A 52 -5.59 -0.05 -17.06
C ASP A 52 -6.57 0.74 -16.19
N TRP A 53 -7.17 0.11 -15.18
CA TRP A 53 -7.99 0.81 -14.20
C TRP A 53 -7.21 1.91 -13.47
N ILE A 54 -6.03 1.59 -12.92
CA ILE A 54 -5.19 2.62 -12.26
C ILE A 54 -4.82 3.76 -13.22
N LYS A 55 -4.60 3.48 -14.51
CA LYS A 55 -4.38 4.54 -15.50
C LYS A 55 -5.58 5.45 -15.68
N LEU A 56 -6.78 4.86 -15.73
CA LEU A 56 -8.02 5.64 -15.81
C LEU A 56 -8.23 6.50 -14.56
N ASP A 57 -7.96 5.96 -13.38
CA ASP A 57 -8.04 6.72 -12.13
C ASP A 57 -7.05 7.90 -12.11
N ILE A 58 -5.83 7.69 -12.60
CA ILE A 58 -4.84 8.78 -12.75
C ILE A 58 -5.32 9.82 -13.77
N ALA A 59 -5.88 9.39 -14.90
CA ALA A 59 -6.42 10.29 -15.91
C ALA A 59 -7.60 11.11 -15.33
N LEU A 60 -8.50 10.47 -14.59
CA LEU A 60 -9.62 11.11 -13.92
C LEU A 60 -9.17 12.21 -12.94
N ILE A 61 -8.16 11.94 -12.13
CA ILE A 61 -7.56 12.93 -11.23
C ILE A 61 -7.00 14.12 -12.03
N LYS A 62 -6.31 13.87 -13.14
CA LYS A 62 -5.76 14.94 -14.00
C LYS A 62 -6.85 15.75 -14.67
N GLU A 63 -7.89 15.10 -15.16
CA GLU A 63 -9.02 15.76 -15.80
C GLU A 63 -9.84 16.64 -14.85
N SER A 64 -9.83 16.34 -13.55
CA SER A 64 -10.48 17.22 -12.55
C SER A 64 -9.88 18.63 -12.54
N ARG A 65 -8.71 18.80 -13.13
CA ARG A 65 -7.94 20.06 -13.22
C ARG A 65 -7.58 20.45 -14.65
N LYS A 66 -8.30 19.96 -15.68
CA LYS A 66 -7.96 20.18 -17.10
C LYS A 66 -7.81 21.65 -17.50
N ASP A 67 -8.54 22.56 -16.85
CA ASP A 67 -8.52 24.00 -17.09
C ASP A 67 -7.59 24.76 -16.12
N GLY A 68 -6.83 24.04 -15.30
CA GLY A 68 -5.94 24.57 -14.27
C GLY A 68 -4.48 24.14 -14.45
N PRO A 69 -3.63 24.46 -13.49
CA PRO A 69 -2.24 23.97 -13.48
C PRO A 69 -2.23 22.43 -13.31
N PRO A 70 -1.17 21.77 -13.79
CA PRO A 70 -1.01 20.32 -13.60
C PRO A 70 -1.08 19.92 -12.13
N VAL A 71 -1.66 18.75 -11.85
CA VAL A 71 -1.77 18.22 -10.49
C VAL A 71 -0.39 17.88 -9.93
N LEU A 72 -0.12 18.35 -8.72
CA LEU A 72 1.14 18.16 -8.01
C LEU A 72 1.01 17.12 -6.89
N ASP A 73 2.14 16.46 -6.55
CA ASP A 73 2.19 15.48 -5.45
C ASP A 73 1.82 16.11 -4.11
N SER A 74 2.33 17.30 -3.82
CA SER A 74 2.01 18.04 -2.59
C SER A 74 0.52 18.32 -2.45
N GLU A 75 -0.15 18.65 -3.54
CA GLU A 75 -1.58 18.89 -3.57
C GLU A 75 -2.38 17.62 -3.26
N LEU A 76 -2.04 16.51 -3.90
CA LEU A 76 -2.67 15.22 -3.63
C LEU A 76 -2.43 14.75 -2.19
N ARG A 77 -1.23 14.99 -1.65
CA ARG A 77 -0.94 14.73 -0.24
C ARG A 77 -1.78 15.59 0.70
N GLY A 78 -1.97 16.87 0.36
CA GLY A 78 -2.86 17.75 1.10
C GLY A 78 -4.32 17.23 1.13
N LEU A 79 -4.79 16.64 0.03
CA LEU A 79 -6.10 15.98 0.01
C LEU A 79 -6.19 14.77 0.94
N MET A 80 -5.09 14.12 1.26
CA MET A 80 -5.07 12.98 2.17
C MET A 80 -4.98 13.37 3.65
N GLU A 81 -4.76 14.64 3.96
CA GLU A 81 -4.72 15.11 5.34
C GLU A 81 -6.05 14.86 6.06
N GLY A 82 -5.95 14.39 7.31
CA GLY A 82 -7.13 14.06 8.10
C GLY A 82 -7.86 12.79 7.67
N MET A 83 -7.20 11.91 6.90
CA MET A 83 -7.74 10.57 6.62
C MET A 83 -8.02 9.84 7.94
N PRO A 84 -9.24 9.33 8.14
CA PRO A 84 -9.58 8.67 9.39
C PRO A 84 -8.83 7.34 9.51
N MET A 85 -8.32 7.08 10.71
CA MET A 85 -7.60 5.84 11.02
C MET A 85 -8.40 5.00 12.01
N MET A 86 -8.31 3.68 11.88
CA MET A 86 -8.91 2.76 12.86
C MET A 86 -8.32 3.00 14.26
N THR A 87 -9.15 2.88 15.27
CA THR A 87 -8.69 2.95 16.65
C THR A 87 -7.62 1.88 16.90
N TYR A 88 -6.56 2.23 17.63
CA TYR A 88 -5.45 1.33 18.00
C TYR A 88 -4.58 0.80 16.84
N TRP A 89 -4.73 1.29 15.61
CA TRP A 89 -3.90 0.83 14.49
C TRP A 89 -2.40 0.94 14.77
N LYS A 90 -2.00 2.03 15.44
CA LYS A 90 -0.60 2.30 15.78
C LYS A 90 -0.08 1.37 16.86
N ASP A 91 -0.88 1.12 17.88
CA ASP A 91 -0.55 0.18 18.97
C ASP A 91 -0.48 -1.24 18.44
N LEU A 92 -1.39 -1.63 17.53
CA LEU A 92 -1.36 -2.94 16.90
C LEU A 92 -0.04 -3.18 16.17
N ILE A 93 0.33 -2.27 15.27
CA ILE A 93 1.59 -2.42 14.51
C ILE A 93 2.79 -2.34 15.44
N GLY A 94 2.80 -1.38 16.38
CA GLY A 94 3.89 -1.19 17.33
C GLY A 94 4.15 -2.44 18.17
N ASN A 95 3.12 -2.99 18.78
CA ASN A 95 3.24 -4.20 19.62
C ASN A 95 3.74 -5.41 18.81
N LEU A 96 3.24 -5.59 17.58
CA LEU A 96 3.72 -6.67 16.72
C LEU A 96 5.21 -6.53 16.38
N LEU A 97 5.65 -5.31 16.08
CA LEU A 97 7.06 -5.03 15.77
C LEU A 97 7.95 -5.21 17.00
N ASP A 98 7.50 -4.78 18.16
CA ASP A 98 8.23 -4.93 19.45
C ASP A 98 8.36 -6.40 19.84
N GLU A 99 7.38 -7.23 19.52
CA GLU A 99 7.41 -8.69 19.69
C GLU A 99 8.20 -9.42 18.60
N GLY A 100 8.82 -8.67 17.67
CA GLY A 100 9.69 -9.23 16.64
C GLY A 100 8.95 -9.88 15.46
N PHE A 101 7.66 -9.59 15.26
CA PHE A 101 6.95 -10.04 14.07
C PHE A 101 7.36 -9.22 12.85
N HIS A 102 7.47 -9.88 11.72
CA HIS A 102 7.37 -9.19 10.44
C HIS A 102 5.91 -8.74 10.23
N VAL A 103 5.72 -7.48 9.94
CA VAL A 103 4.40 -6.91 9.61
C VAL A 103 4.42 -6.46 8.16
N ALA A 104 3.42 -6.86 7.38
CA ALA A 104 3.29 -6.45 5.99
C ALA A 104 1.94 -5.78 5.75
N ILE A 105 1.95 -4.56 5.22
CA ILE A 105 0.76 -3.90 4.68
C ILE A 105 0.62 -4.36 3.22
N VAL A 106 -0.47 -5.05 2.90
CA VAL A 106 -0.74 -5.63 1.58
C VAL A 106 -2.11 -5.17 1.09
N SER A 107 -2.15 -4.11 0.28
CA SER A 107 -3.39 -3.45 -0.11
C SER A 107 -3.38 -2.94 -1.55
N GLY A 108 -4.55 -2.91 -2.19
CA GLY A 108 -4.78 -2.17 -3.43
C GLY A 108 -4.83 -0.64 -3.25
N GLY A 109 -4.89 -0.18 -2.00
CA GLY A 109 -4.99 1.22 -1.63
C GLY A 109 -3.72 2.04 -1.89
N LEU A 110 -3.79 3.33 -1.55
CA LEU A 110 -2.76 4.31 -1.86
C LEU A 110 -1.46 4.11 -1.09
N GLN A 111 -0.36 3.98 -1.82
CA GLN A 111 0.98 3.84 -1.26
C GLN A 111 1.38 5.01 -0.37
N GLN A 112 0.90 6.20 -0.65
CA GLN A 112 1.17 7.40 0.14
C GLN A 112 0.68 7.21 1.58
N THR A 113 -0.55 6.74 1.77
CA THR A 113 -1.10 6.41 3.10
C THR A 113 -0.27 5.34 3.80
N ALA A 114 0.06 4.25 3.11
CA ALA A 114 0.87 3.19 3.70
C ALA A 114 2.26 3.65 4.10
N ARG A 115 2.83 4.60 3.36
CA ARG A 115 4.11 5.26 3.72
C ARG A 115 3.99 6.11 4.97
N ASP A 116 2.91 6.86 5.10
CA ASP A 116 2.68 7.71 6.27
C ASP A 116 2.46 6.86 7.53
N ILE A 117 1.76 5.72 7.40
CA ILE A 117 1.67 4.69 8.43
C ILE A 117 3.08 4.19 8.80
N ALA A 118 3.85 3.76 7.81
CA ALA A 118 5.18 3.20 8.03
C ALA A 118 6.17 4.22 8.62
N ALA A 119 6.03 5.50 8.31
CA ALA A 119 6.85 6.57 8.85
C ALA A 119 6.71 6.75 10.38
N GLN A 120 5.64 6.22 10.98
CA GLN A 120 5.47 6.20 12.44
C GLN A 120 6.41 5.19 13.12
N PHE A 121 6.99 4.25 12.36
CA PHE A 121 7.85 3.17 12.86
C PHE A 121 9.25 3.23 12.21
N PRO A 122 10.01 4.32 12.38
CA PRO A 122 11.20 4.60 11.60
C PRO A 122 12.34 3.58 11.78
N SER A 123 12.42 2.92 12.92
CA SER A 123 13.44 1.92 13.21
C SER A 123 13.24 0.62 12.44
N ASN A 124 12.01 0.38 11.94
CA ASN A 124 11.62 -0.85 11.27
C ASN A 124 11.53 -0.73 9.75
N VAL A 125 11.87 0.45 9.19
CA VAL A 125 11.71 0.74 7.75
C VAL A 125 13.03 1.22 7.13
N PRO A 126 13.82 0.36 6.46
CA PRO A 126 15.13 0.73 5.91
C PRO A 126 15.05 1.64 4.68
N TRP A 127 13.94 1.68 3.98
CA TRP A 127 13.75 2.49 2.77
C TRP A 127 13.46 3.97 3.04
N ARG A 128 13.33 4.37 4.28
CA ARG A 128 13.03 5.74 4.72
C ARG A 128 13.93 6.83 4.13
N ARG A 129 15.13 6.49 3.72
CA ARG A 129 16.12 7.45 3.21
C ARG A 129 15.94 7.82 1.73
N ARG A 130 14.86 7.41 1.05
CA ARG A 130 14.74 7.49 -0.40
C ARG A 130 13.40 8.02 -0.90
N TRP A 131 12.82 8.91 -0.16
CA TRP A 131 11.58 9.59 -0.52
C TRP A 131 11.74 10.63 -1.65
N GLY A 132 12.78 10.68 -2.38
CA GLY A 132 13.04 11.67 -3.42
C GLY A 132 13.38 11.08 -4.78
N GLY A 133 13.06 9.85 -5.03
CA GLY A 133 13.38 9.24 -6.31
C GLY A 133 12.47 8.08 -6.65
N ILE A 134 12.46 7.70 -7.90
CA ILE A 134 11.83 6.48 -8.40
C ILE A 134 12.01 5.40 -7.35
N ASP A 135 10.92 5.04 -6.75
CA ASP A 135 10.87 4.09 -5.66
C ASP A 135 11.32 2.74 -6.15
N ARG A 136 12.60 2.55 -6.14
CA ARG A 136 13.19 1.27 -6.47
C ARG A 136 13.00 0.34 -5.28
N PHE A 137 11.76 -0.04 -5.05
CA PHE A 137 11.42 -1.25 -4.34
C PHE A 137 11.91 -2.45 -5.16
N THR A 138 13.20 -2.48 -5.41
CA THR A 138 13.78 -3.63 -6.07
C THR A 138 13.95 -4.72 -5.02
N ALA A 139 13.66 -5.93 -5.45
CA ALA A 139 13.89 -7.16 -4.70
C ALA A 139 15.28 -7.27 -4.01
N LYS A 140 16.24 -6.48 -4.44
CA LYS A 140 17.60 -6.39 -3.86
C LYS A 140 17.63 -5.86 -2.43
N ARG A 141 16.59 -5.18 -1.94
CA ARG A 141 16.61 -4.56 -0.61
C ARG A 141 15.97 -5.36 0.48
N PHE A 142 15.09 -6.24 0.14
CA PHE A 142 14.60 -7.23 1.08
C PHE A 142 15.68 -8.22 1.54
N GLY A 143 16.83 -8.24 0.87
CA GLY A 143 17.95 -9.12 1.20
C GLY A 143 19.11 -8.48 1.95
N GLN A 144 19.05 -7.21 2.28
CA GLN A 144 20.14 -6.50 2.95
C GLN A 144 19.76 -6.06 4.37
N GLY A 145 19.66 -6.96 5.25
CA GLY A 145 19.52 -6.72 6.68
C GLY A 145 18.28 -7.38 7.23
N ASN A 146 18.48 -8.22 8.18
CA ASN A 146 17.44 -8.85 9.00
C ASN A 146 16.70 -7.84 9.90
N ASP A 147 16.96 -6.54 9.74
CA ASP A 147 16.54 -5.51 10.68
C ASP A 147 15.24 -4.82 10.25
N THR A 148 14.67 -5.18 9.09
CA THR A 148 13.39 -4.60 8.64
C THR A 148 12.25 -5.53 8.96
N LEU A 149 11.43 -5.11 9.89
CA LEU A 149 10.23 -5.87 10.27
C LEU A 149 8.96 -5.39 9.57
N LEU A 150 8.92 -4.12 9.10
CA LEU A 150 7.75 -3.55 8.43
C LEU A 150 7.93 -3.51 6.90
N HIS A 151 6.99 -4.12 6.19
CA HIS A 151 6.96 -4.25 4.74
C HIS A 151 5.71 -3.57 4.18
N VAL A 152 5.82 -2.94 3.00
CA VAL A 152 4.69 -2.25 2.35
C VAL A 152 4.58 -2.71 0.90
N PHE A 153 3.42 -3.22 0.54
CA PHE A 153 3.01 -3.59 -0.81
C PHE A 153 1.66 -2.97 -1.09
N THR A 154 1.64 -1.91 -1.87
CA THR A 154 0.42 -1.15 -2.19
C THR A 154 0.50 -0.57 -3.59
N ASN A 155 -0.65 -0.18 -4.11
CA ASN A 155 -0.79 0.55 -5.37
C ASN A 155 -0.70 2.06 -5.12
N GLY A 156 -0.81 2.89 -6.14
CA GLY A 156 -0.81 4.34 -5.98
C GLY A 156 -0.39 5.07 -7.24
N TRP A 157 -0.30 6.38 -7.15
CA TRP A 157 0.27 7.18 -8.24
C TRP A 157 1.79 7.19 -8.22
N LEU A 158 2.37 7.55 -9.34
CA LEU A 158 3.81 7.80 -9.51
C LEU A 158 4.07 9.28 -9.71
N LEU A 159 5.29 9.68 -9.36
CA LEU A 159 5.76 11.03 -9.57
C LEU A 159 6.35 11.16 -10.98
N GLY A 160 5.97 12.21 -11.67
CA GLY A 160 6.51 12.61 -12.96
C GLY A 160 7.71 13.55 -12.83
N LEU A 161 7.79 14.52 -13.72
CA LEU A 161 8.89 15.49 -13.73
C LEU A 161 8.84 16.41 -12.49
N PRO A 162 10.00 16.78 -11.94
CA PRO A 162 10.06 17.76 -10.87
C PRO A 162 9.68 19.14 -11.38
N THR A 163 9.08 19.94 -10.50
CA THR A 163 8.87 21.38 -10.68
C THR A 163 10.11 22.16 -10.27
N GLY A 164 10.14 23.46 -10.63
CA GLY A 164 11.28 24.31 -10.29
C GLY A 164 11.48 24.55 -8.78
N ASP A 165 10.45 24.32 -7.96
CA ASP A 165 10.45 24.45 -6.50
C ASP A 165 10.67 23.11 -5.77
N GLY A 166 10.87 22.02 -6.52
CA GLY A 166 11.21 20.71 -5.98
C GLY A 166 10.01 19.80 -5.68
N ASP A 167 8.79 20.21 -6.01
CA ASP A 167 7.62 19.34 -6.07
C ASP A 167 7.64 18.48 -7.34
N HIS A 168 6.66 17.64 -7.56
CA HIS A 168 6.57 16.75 -8.71
C HIS A 168 5.17 16.77 -9.31
N HIS A 169 5.12 16.75 -10.64
CA HIS A 169 3.87 16.48 -11.36
C HIS A 169 3.41 15.05 -11.12
N LEU A 170 2.10 14.84 -11.21
CA LEU A 170 1.54 13.50 -11.28
C LEU A 170 1.94 12.85 -12.63
N ALA A 171 2.47 11.64 -12.59
CA ALA A 171 2.77 10.88 -13.81
C ALA A 171 1.48 10.43 -14.54
N ASP A 172 1.61 9.95 -15.78
CA ASP A 172 0.46 9.48 -16.58
C ASP A 172 0.02 8.05 -16.25
N PHE A 173 0.71 7.40 -15.33
CA PHE A 173 0.43 6.04 -14.92
C PHE A 173 0.70 5.87 -13.42
N GLY A 174 0.06 4.87 -12.83
CA GLY A 174 0.21 4.55 -11.41
C GLY A 174 1.22 3.44 -11.15
N ARG A 175 1.41 3.18 -9.87
CA ARG A 175 2.10 2.00 -9.37
C ARG A 175 1.10 0.88 -9.17
N TYR A 176 1.41 -0.26 -9.72
CA TYR A 176 0.67 -1.50 -9.53
C TYR A 176 1.58 -2.56 -8.93
N GLN A 177 1.32 -2.96 -7.70
CA GLN A 177 2.09 -3.97 -6.97
C GLN A 177 1.23 -5.09 -6.41
N VAL A 178 -0.03 -4.80 -6.15
CA VAL A 178 -0.97 -5.71 -5.49
C VAL A 178 -2.20 -5.85 -6.35
N GLN A 179 -2.45 -7.07 -6.81
CA GLN A 179 -3.68 -7.46 -7.46
C GLN A 179 -4.79 -7.60 -6.40
N MET A 180 -6.01 -7.11 -6.67
CA MET A 180 -7.07 -7.09 -5.66
C MET A 180 -7.42 -8.48 -5.14
N ASP A 181 -7.54 -9.46 -6.02
CA ASP A 181 -7.79 -10.87 -5.68
C ASP A 181 -6.50 -11.69 -5.52
N GLY A 182 -5.35 -11.09 -5.78
CA GLY A 182 -4.01 -11.72 -5.82
C GLY A 182 -3.11 -11.43 -4.62
N LYS A 183 -3.61 -10.84 -3.54
CA LYS A 183 -2.83 -10.53 -2.32
C LYS A 183 -2.05 -11.73 -1.78
N GLY A 184 -2.58 -12.93 -1.91
CA GLY A 184 -1.91 -14.17 -1.51
C GLY A 184 -0.56 -14.41 -2.19
N SER A 185 -0.34 -13.89 -3.40
CA SER A 185 0.95 -13.98 -4.09
C SER A 185 2.04 -13.18 -3.36
N VAL A 186 1.68 -12.02 -2.79
CA VAL A 186 2.58 -11.20 -1.98
C VAL A 186 2.92 -11.91 -0.68
N VAL A 187 1.92 -12.48 0.01
CA VAL A 187 2.13 -13.29 1.23
C VAL A 187 3.09 -14.43 0.96
N LYS A 188 2.83 -15.21 -0.09
CA LYS A 188 3.68 -16.35 -0.48
C LYS A 188 5.12 -15.94 -0.82
N MET A 189 5.28 -14.77 -1.45
CA MET A 189 6.59 -14.20 -1.73
C MET A 189 7.31 -13.83 -0.43
N LEU A 190 6.63 -13.18 0.52
CA LEU A 190 7.20 -12.81 1.82
C LEU A 190 7.59 -14.04 2.63
N GLN A 191 6.72 -15.04 2.72
CA GLN A 191 7.03 -16.32 3.40
C GLN A 191 8.34 -16.92 2.90
N ARG A 192 8.50 -17.03 1.58
CA ARG A 192 9.73 -17.55 0.98
C ARG A 192 10.97 -16.72 1.30
N ARG A 193 10.84 -15.39 1.33
CA ARG A 193 11.97 -14.48 1.58
C ARG A 193 12.41 -14.43 3.03
N LEU A 194 11.43 -14.52 3.93
CA LEU A 194 11.65 -14.41 5.36
C LEU A 194 11.87 -15.77 6.03
N GLY A 195 11.68 -16.85 5.28
CA GLY A 195 11.74 -18.21 5.85
C GLY A 195 10.57 -18.52 6.80
N VAL A 196 9.43 -17.83 6.62
CA VAL A 196 8.23 -18.00 7.45
C VAL A 196 7.34 -19.05 6.82
N THR A 197 6.79 -19.96 7.63
CA THR A 197 5.83 -20.95 7.17
C THR A 197 4.40 -20.37 7.13
N LYS A 198 3.49 -21.10 6.50
CA LYS A 198 2.06 -20.74 6.49
C LYS A 198 1.49 -20.70 7.91
N GLU A 199 1.85 -21.67 8.75
CA GLU A 199 1.39 -21.82 10.13
C GLU A 199 1.83 -20.63 11.01
N ASN A 200 2.98 -20.03 10.69
CA ASN A 200 3.52 -18.86 11.37
C ASN A 200 3.15 -17.53 10.70
N THR A 201 2.15 -17.56 9.83
CA THR A 201 1.60 -16.40 9.14
C THR A 201 0.18 -16.13 9.59
N ALA A 202 -0.12 -14.90 10.01
CA ALA A 202 -1.48 -14.40 10.22
C ALA A 202 -1.84 -13.38 9.14
N SER A 203 -3.13 -13.25 8.85
CA SER A 203 -3.64 -12.22 7.93
C SER A 203 -4.92 -11.58 8.46
N VAL A 204 -5.06 -10.28 8.26
CA VAL A 204 -6.24 -9.51 8.62
C VAL A 204 -6.72 -8.75 7.38
N GLY A 205 -8.00 -8.86 7.09
CA GLY A 205 -8.67 -8.21 5.96
C GLY A 205 -10.17 -8.13 6.19
N ASP A 206 -10.88 -7.37 5.38
CA ASP A 206 -12.31 -7.11 5.54
C ASP A 206 -13.16 -7.48 4.32
N SER A 207 -12.53 -7.91 3.23
CA SER A 207 -13.19 -8.05 1.94
C SER A 207 -12.92 -9.39 1.24
N ALA A 208 -13.68 -9.66 0.18
CA ALA A 208 -13.46 -10.81 -0.69
C ALA A 208 -12.06 -10.78 -1.36
N GLY A 209 -11.49 -9.61 -1.59
CA GLY A 209 -10.13 -9.44 -2.12
C GLY A 209 -9.03 -10.03 -1.22
N ASP A 210 -9.35 -10.27 0.07
CA ASP A 210 -8.40 -10.82 1.05
C ASP A 210 -8.40 -12.35 1.11
N ILE A 211 -9.36 -13.02 0.47
CA ILE A 211 -9.50 -14.48 0.52
C ILE A 211 -8.19 -15.17 0.11
N SER A 212 -7.54 -14.67 -0.96
CA SER A 212 -6.27 -15.23 -1.42
C SER A 212 -5.14 -15.10 -0.39
N MET A 213 -5.15 -14.02 0.41
CA MET A 213 -4.23 -13.78 1.52
C MET A 213 -4.53 -14.74 2.67
N PHE A 214 -5.80 -14.92 3.03
CA PHE A 214 -6.23 -15.88 4.07
C PHE A 214 -5.85 -17.31 3.73
N GLN A 215 -5.96 -17.71 2.47
CA GLN A 215 -5.56 -19.03 2.00
C GLN A 215 -4.06 -19.34 2.19
N GLN A 216 -3.21 -18.29 2.29
CA GLN A 216 -1.78 -18.44 2.54
C GLN A 216 -1.41 -18.32 4.03
N SER A 217 -2.37 -18.14 4.91
CA SER A 217 -2.15 -17.92 6.35
C SER A 217 -2.65 -19.08 7.17
N GLY A 218 -1.98 -19.40 8.26
CA GLY A 218 -2.43 -20.38 9.25
C GLY A 218 -3.49 -19.81 10.19
N LEU A 219 -3.50 -18.48 10.35
CA LEU A 219 -4.48 -17.70 11.10
C LEU A 219 -5.01 -16.58 10.20
N PRO A 220 -6.16 -16.76 9.57
CA PRO A 220 -6.82 -15.73 8.78
C PRO A 220 -7.64 -14.80 9.67
#